data_1143af895b15a9d8f29c595c7d861844
#
_entry.id   1143af895b15a9d8f29c595c7d861844
#
_cell.length_a   1.000
_cell.length_b   1.000
_cell.length_c   1.000
_cell.angle_alpha   90.00
_cell.angle_beta   90.00
_cell.angle_gamma   90.00
#
_symmetry.space_group_name_H-M   'P 1'
#
loop_
_entity.id
_entity.type
_entity.pdbx_description
1 polymer ?
#
loop_
_entity_poly.entity_id
_entity_poly.type
_entity_poly.pdbx_seq_one_letter_code
_entity_poly.pdbx_strand_id
1 'polypeptide(L)'
;MHEEWKPIYTALVCDIMDQLGHRDQAMSYDVRPSHADAWIAGTAVTLDAYENHQEHDDPYGQIFAAYEVAQRGDVFIVATNGECKSGLWGELLSTAAKAHGVESVITDGLVRDVRQMLSLIHI
;
A
#
# COMPACT_ATOMS: atom_id res chain seq x y z
N MET A 1 -7.05 -12.05 -0.31
CA MET A 1 -7.21 -11.74 -1.75
C MET A 1 -8.63 -12.08 -2.16
N HIS A 2 -9.31 -11.18 -2.80
CA HIS A 2 -10.66 -11.38 -3.31
C HIS A 2 -10.60 -12.08 -4.65
N GLU A 3 -10.79 -13.40 -4.68
CA GLU A 3 -10.66 -14.24 -5.88
C GLU A 3 -11.55 -13.79 -7.06
N GLU A 4 -12.69 -13.20 -6.75
CA GLU A 4 -13.63 -12.64 -7.74
C GLU A 4 -13.04 -11.51 -8.56
N TRP A 5 -12.01 -10.84 -8.07
CA TRP A 5 -11.34 -9.73 -8.77
C TRP A 5 -10.24 -10.17 -9.73
N LYS A 6 -9.76 -11.43 -9.63
CA LYS A 6 -8.66 -11.93 -10.47
C LYS A 6 -8.85 -11.75 -11.98
N PRO A 7 -10.05 -11.96 -12.54
CA PRO A 7 -10.24 -11.75 -13.98
C PRO A 7 -10.38 -10.29 -14.39
N ILE A 8 -10.40 -9.38 -13.42
CA ILE A 8 -10.67 -7.96 -13.65
C ILE A 8 -9.34 -7.19 -13.72
N TYR A 9 -9.21 -6.33 -14.71
CA TYR A 9 -8.04 -5.47 -14.91
C TYR A 9 -8.42 -3.99 -14.78
N THR A 10 -7.45 -3.18 -14.41
CA THR A 10 -7.64 -1.77 -14.01
C THR A 10 -8.37 -0.94 -15.06
N ALA A 11 -8.06 -1.11 -16.36
CA ALA A 11 -8.72 -0.36 -17.42
C ALA A 11 -10.24 -0.63 -17.47
N LEU A 12 -10.65 -1.89 -17.31
CA LEU A 12 -12.08 -2.24 -17.25
C LEU A 12 -12.77 -1.58 -16.05
N VAL A 13 -12.10 -1.54 -14.89
CA VAL A 13 -12.64 -0.85 -13.72
C VAL A 13 -12.82 0.64 -13.98
N CYS A 14 -11.82 1.29 -14.58
CA CYS A 14 -11.92 2.71 -14.95
C CYS A 14 -13.08 2.98 -15.91
N ASP A 15 -13.25 2.17 -16.94
CA ASP A 15 -14.34 2.31 -17.91
C ASP A 15 -15.72 2.20 -17.25
N ILE A 16 -15.87 1.25 -16.33
CA ILE A 16 -17.13 1.08 -15.57
C ILE A 16 -17.36 2.25 -14.62
N MET A 17 -16.33 2.69 -13.90
CA MET A 17 -16.42 3.84 -13.01
C MET A 17 -16.84 5.11 -13.75
N ASP A 18 -16.29 5.33 -14.95
CA ASP A 18 -16.67 6.45 -15.81
C ASP A 18 -18.15 6.39 -16.22
N GLN A 19 -18.66 5.20 -16.58
CA GLN A 19 -20.08 5.00 -16.89
C GLN A 19 -20.98 5.26 -15.70
N LEU A 20 -20.53 4.97 -14.49
CA LEU A 20 -21.24 5.25 -13.23
C LEU A 20 -21.10 6.71 -12.77
N GLY A 21 -20.37 7.55 -13.50
CA GLY A 21 -20.14 8.95 -13.18
C GLY A 21 -18.98 9.23 -12.21
N HIS A 22 -18.22 8.19 -11.84
CA HIS A 22 -17.05 8.31 -10.99
C HIS A 22 -15.79 8.45 -11.84
N ARG A 23 -15.48 9.68 -12.23
CA ARG A 23 -14.30 10.01 -13.02
C ARG A 23 -13.11 10.33 -12.13
N ASP A 24 -11.90 10.25 -12.70
CA ASP A 24 -10.65 10.57 -12.00
C ASP A 24 -10.38 9.66 -10.78
N GLN A 25 -10.60 8.36 -10.96
CA GLN A 25 -10.39 7.36 -9.92
C GLN A 25 -9.05 6.60 -10.05
N ALA A 26 -8.25 6.94 -11.05
CA ALA A 26 -6.92 6.36 -11.23
C ALA A 26 -5.90 7.09 -10.36
N MET A 27 -4.98 6.34 -9.75
CA MET A 27 -3.83 6.90 -9.06
C MET A 27 -2.84 7.54 -10.05
N SER A 28 -1.93 8.39 -9.54
CA SER A 28 -0.85 8.95 -10.34
C SER A 28 -0.08 7.87 -11.09
N TYR A 29 0.31 8.15 -12.33
CA TYR A 29 1.15 7.27 -13.14
C TYR A 29 2.54 7.03 -12.55
N ASP A 30 2.96 7.80 -11.56
CA ASP A 30 4.22 7.62 -10.83
C ASP A 30 4.15 6.45 -9.84
N VAL A 31 2.94 6.09 -9.38
CA VAL A 31 2.73 4.91 -8.56
C VAL A 31 2.82 3.67 -9.45
N ARG A 32 3.89 2.90 -9.28
CA ARG A 32 4.21 1.76 -10.13
C ARG A 32 4.31 0.46 -9.34
N PRO A 33 3.94 -0.67 -9.93
CA PRO A 33 4.17 -1.96 -9.29
C PRO A 33 5.66 -2.22 -9.11
N SER A 34 6.03 -2.83 -7.99
CA SER A 34 7.41 -3.22 -7.69
C SER A 34 7.92 -4.40 -8.51
N HIS A 35 7.03 -5.16 -9.15
CA HIS A 35 7.34 -6.29 -10.02
C HIS A 35 6.24 -6.50 -11.08
N ALA A 36 6.60 -7.18 -12.16
CA ALA A 36 5.74 -7.31 -13.35
C ALA A 36 4.41 -8.04 -13.11
N ASP A 37 4.42 -9.00 -12.19
CA ASP A 37 3.24 -9.83 -11.88
C ASP A 37 2.41 -9.28 -10.70
N ALA A 38 2.67 -8.03 -10.28
CA ALA A 38 1.92 -7.42 -9.19
C ALA A 38 0.46 -7.23 -9.59
N TRP A 39 -0.41 -7.80 -8.78
CA TRP A 39 -1.85 -7.63 -8.88
C TRP A 39 -2.43 -7.43 -7.48
N ILE A 40 -3.22 -6.40 -7.28
CA ILE A 40 -3.70 -5.97 -5.98
C ILE A 40 -5.19 -5.66 -6.07
N ALA A 41 -5.97 -6.24 -5.18
CA ALA A 41 -7.35 -5.83 -4.92
C ALA A 41 -7.69 -6.07 -3.45
N GLY A 42 -8.22 -5.06 -2.77
CA GLY A 42 -8.58 -5.15 -1.35
C GLY A 42 -9.21 -3.86 -0.85
N THR A 43 -9.68 -3.90 0.37
CA THR A 43 -10.19 -2.72 1.06
C THR A 43 -9.02 -1.82 1.49
N ALA A 44 -9.12 -0.53 1.21
CA ALA A 44 -8.07 0.42 1.57
C ALA A 44 -8.10 0.76 3.06
N VAL A 45 -6.95 0.60 3.72
CA VAL A 45 -6.66 1.21 5.04
C VAL A 45 -5.67 2.33 4.79
N THR A 46 -6.10 3.56 5.02
CA THR A 46 -5.33 4.74 4.68
C THR A 46 -4.51 5.24 5.86
N LEU A 47 -3.25 5.57 5.59
CA LEU A 47 -2.30 6.16 6.53
C LEU A 47 -1.73 7.43 5.93
N ASP A 48 -1.67 8.48 6.72
CA ASP A 48 -0.99 9.72 6.37
C ASP A 48 0.36 9.76 7.10
N ALA A 49 1.43 9.93 6.34
CA ALA A 49 2.80 9.93 6.85
C ALA A 49 3.47 11.26 6.53
N TYR A 50 4.14 11.83 7.49
CA TYR A 50 4.88 13.07 7.36
C TYR A 50 6.26 12.96 7.99
N GLU A 51 7.19 13.73 7.48
CA GLU A 51 8.55 13.78 8.04
C GLU A 51 8.54 14.56 9.36
N ASN A 52 9.03 13.93 10.42
CA ASN A 52 9.22 14.57 11.70
C ASN A 52 10.72 14.61 12.04
N HIS A 53 11.24 15.81 12.25
CA HIS A 53 12.65 16.03 12.62
C HIS A 53 12.89 16.00 14.15
N GLN A 54 11.85 15.81 14.92
CA GLN A 54 11.94 15.68 16.36
C GLN A 54 11.94 14.21 16.77
N GLU A 55 12.69 13.88 17.81
CA GLU A 55 12.64 12.57 18.42
C GLU A 55 11.22 12.32 18.98
N HIS A 56 10.62 11.19 18.64
CA HIS A 56 9.28 10.82 19.07
C HIS A 56 9.38 9.60 19.99
N ASP A 57 8.71 9.64 21.12
CA ASP A 57 8.74 8.55 22.12
C ASP A 57 8.17 7.23 21.54
N ASP A 58 7.22 7.32 20.62
CA ASP A 58 6.63 6.19 19.93
C ASP A 58 6.52 6.45 18.40
N PRO A 59 7.60 6.25 17.63
CA PRO A 59 7.62 6.53 16.21
C PRO A 59 6.79 5.56 15.37
N TYR A 60 6.38 4.42 15.93
CA TYR A 60 5.64 3.37 15.23
C TYR A 60 4.20 3.20 15.69
N GLY A 61 3.74 3.94 16.70
CA GLY A 61 2.42 3.75 17.31
C GLY A 61 1.27 3.81 16.32
N GLN A 62 1.32 4.74 15.38
CA GLN A 62 0.29 4.90 14.34
C GLN A 62 0.24 3.70 13.38
N ILE A 63 1.37 3.17 12.97
CA ILE A 63 1.40 2.00 12.08
C ILE A 63 0.96 0.73 12.82
N PHE A 64 1.30 0.60 14.11
CA PHE A 64 0.81 -0.52 14.91
C PHE A 64 -0.69 -0.44 15.11
N ALA A 65 -1.26 0.74 15.35
CA ALA A 65 -2.70 0.93 15.41
C ALA A 65 -3.39 0.55 14.08
N ALA A 66 -2.75 0.84 12.93
CA ALA A 66 -3.26 0.41 11.63
C ALA A 66 -3.27 -1.13 11.48
N TYR A 67 -2.25 -1.82 11.99
CA TYR A 67 -2.24 -3.29 11.98
C TYR A 67 -3.35 -3.89 12.84
N GLU A 68 -3.69 -3.25 13.96
CA GLU A 68 -4.76 -3.73 14.85
C GLU A 68 -6.16 -3.66 14.21
N VAL A 69 -6.39 -2.69 13.32
CA VAL A 69 -7.68 -2.52 12.62
C VAL A 69 -7.73 -3.25 11.28
N ALA A 70 -6.58 -3.59 10.71
CA ALA A 70 -6.49 -4.27 9.43
C ALA A 70 -7.10 -5.66 9.47
N GLN A 71 -7.78 -6.02 8.40
CA GLN A 71 -8.33 -7.35 8.17
C GLN A 71 -7.54 -8.08 7.08
N ARG A 72 -7.69 -9.39 7.05
CA ARG A 72 -7.06 -10.19 5.99
C ARG A 72 -7.55 -9.74 4.61
N GLY A 73 -6.61 -9.43 3.72
CA GLY A 73 -6.89 -8.98 2.36
C GLY A 73 -7.00 -7.46 2.21
N ASP A 74 -6.81 -6.69 3.28
CA ASP A 74 -6.75 -5.25 3.20
C ASP A 74 -5.45 -4.77 2.52
N VAL A 75 -5.51 -3.58 1.96
CA VAL A 75 -4.38 -2.91 1.30
C VAL A 75 -4.07 -1.62 2.04
N PHE A 76 -2.84 -1.45 2.48
CA PHE A 76 -2.41 -0.18 3.08
C PHE A 76 -2.10 0.84 2.00
N ILE A 77 -2.68 2.02 2.12
CA ILE A 77 -2.39 3.19 1.30
C ILE A 77 -1.68 4.21 2.17
N VAL A 78 -0.38 4.36 1.96
CA VAL A 78 0.46 5.25 2.77
C VAL A 78 0.81 6.48 1.97
N ALA A 79 0.15 7.58 2.28
CA ALA A 79 0.35 8.87 1.60
C ALA A 79 1.42 9.70 2.33
N THR A 80 2.36 10.25 1.58
CA THR A 80 3.40 11.16 2.08
C THR A 80 3.26 12.58 1.54
N ASN A 81 2.34 12.77 0.61
CA ASN A 81 2.14 14.04 -0.10
C ASN A 81 3.42 14.56 -0.78
N GLY A 82 4.35 13.67 -1.11
CA GLY A 82 5.64 14.00 -1.71
C GLY A 82 6.66 14.69 -0.78
N GLU A 83 6.35 14.80 0.51
CA GLU A 83 7.18 15.54 1.48
C GLU A 83 8.20 14.66 2.21
N CYS A 84 7.99 13.34 2.22
CA CYS A 84 8.85 12.41 2.95
C CYS A 84 10.10 12.05 2.13
N LYS A 85 11.28 12.39 2.65
CA LYS A 85 12.59 12.08 2.04
C LYS A 85 13.22 10.80 2.59
N SER A 86 12.66 10.25 3.65
CA SER A 86 13.13 9.02 4.30
C SER A 86 12.50 7.79 3.66
N GLY A 87 13.21 6.65 3.70
CA GLY A 87 12.64 5.34 3.32
C GLY A 87 11.57 4.92 4.32
N LEU A 88 10.33 5.27 4.03
CA LEU A 88 9.19 5.11 4.90
C LEU A 88 8.81 3.64 5.12
N TRP A 89 8.89 2.83 4.08
CA TRP A 89 8.48 1.45 4.08
C TRP A 89 9.63 0.52 3.70
N GLY A 90 9.74 -0.62 4.37
CA GLY A 90 10.81 -1.58 4.13
C GLY A 90 10.45 -2.99 4.60
N GLU A 91 11.48 -3.86 4.70
CA GLU A 91 11.32 -5.27 5.04
C GLU A 91 10.57 -5.50 6.36
N LEU A 92 10.92 -4.77 7.42
CA LEU A 92 10.35 -4.96 8.74
C LEU A 92 8.84 -4.73 8.75
N LEU A 93 8.39 -3.60 8.21
CA LEU A 93 6.97 -3.26 8.11
C LEU A 93 6.23 -4.19 7.15
N SER A 94 6.87 -4.62 6.06
CA SER A 94 6.29 -5.62 5.15
C SER A 94 6.09 -6.97 5.81
N THR A 95 7.03 -7.41 6.64
CA THR A 95 6.91 -8.66 7.40
C THR A 95 5.76 -8.58 8.40
N ALA A 96 5.65 -7.48 9.13
CA ALA A 96 4.54 -7.25 10.04
C ALA A 96 3.20 -7.20 9.31
N ALA A 97 3.10 -6.47 8.20
CA ALA A 97 1.90 -6.39 7.37
C ALA A 97 1.42 -7.77 6.92
N LYS A 98 2.34 -8.59 6.42
CA LYS A 98 2.06 -9.97 6.02
C LYS A 98 1.56 -10.82 7.19
N ALA A 99 2.16 -10.70 8.38
CA ALA A 99 1.73 -11.43 9.57
C ALA A 99 0.31 -11.07 10.01
N HIS A 100 -0.11 -9.82 9.78
CA HIS A 100 -1.48 -9.33 10.03
C HIS A 100 -2.46 -9.61 8.88
N GLY A 101 -1.99 -10.24 7.79
CA GLY A 101 -2.83 -10.60 6.65
C GLY A 101 -3.10 -9.46 5.67
N VAL A 102 -2.37 -8.35 5.79
CA VAL A 102 -2.40 -7.26 4.81
C VAL A 102 -1.88 -7.78 3.48
N GLU A 103 -2.65 -7.57 2.42
CA GLU A 103 -2.36 -8.12 1.09
C GLU A 103 -1.24 -7.35 0.39
N SER A 104 -1.23 -6.05 0.51
CA SER A 104 -0.27 -5.19 -0.17
C SER A 104 -0.16 -3.82 0.48
N VAL A 105 0.85 -3.08 0.04
CA VAL A 105 1.07 -1.68 0.42
C VAL A 105 1.29 -0.86 -0.83
N ILE A 106 0.64 0.30 -0.90
CA ILE A 106 0.80 1.29 -1.95
C ILE A 106 1.25 2.60 -1.28
N THR A 107 2.28 3.22 -1.80
CA THR A 107 2.78 4.51 -1.28
C THR A 107 3.31 5.40 -2.39
N ASP A 108 3.16 6.70 -2.22
CA ASP A 108 3.82 7.73 -3.00
C ASP A 108 5.20 8.12 -2.42
N GLY A 109 5.57 7.52 -1.28
CA GLY A 109 6.83 7.76 -0.59
C GLY A 109 7.96 6.81 -1.02
N LEU A 110 9.14 7.04 -0.45
CA LEU A 110 10.31 6.21 -0.71
C LEU A 110 10.23 4.88 0.05
N VAL A 111 10.61 3.81 -0.63
CA VAL A 111 10.75 2.48 -0.04
C VAL A 111 12.22 2.09 0.04
N ARG A 112 12.53 1.25 1.03
CA ARG A 112 13.87 0.66 1.22
C ARG A 112 13.77 -0.86 1.26
N ASP A 113 14.91 -1.54 1.24
CA ASP A 113 15.00 -3.00 1.37
C ASP A 113 14.20 -3.74 0.28
N VAL A 114 14.09 -3.17 -0.92
CA VAL A 114 13.23 -3.67 -2.01
C VAL A 114 13.51 -5.14 -2.34
N ARG A 115 14.79 -5.53 -2.35
CA ARG A 115 15.18 -6.91 -2.62
C ARG A 115 14.63 -7.89 -1.58
N GLN A 116 14.68 -7.51 -0.31
CA GLN A 116 14.16 -8.30 0.80
C GLN A 116 12.63 -8.36 0.74
N MET A 117 11.98 -7.22 0.50
CA MET A 117 10.52 -7.18 0.34
C MET A 117 10.04 -8.09 -0.79
N LEU A 118 10.71 -8.09 -1.94
CA LEU A 118 10.37 -8.98 -3.05
C LEU A 118 10.52 -10.46 -2.69
N SER A 119 11.45 -10.81 -1.81
CA SER A 119 11.59 -12.19 -1.32
C SER A 119 10.41 -12.65 -0.45
N LEU A 120 9.69 -11.73 0.19
CA LEU A 120 8.51 -12.05 0.99
C LEU A 120 7.29 -12.45 0.14
N ILE A 121 7.26 -12.07 -1.14
CA ILE A 121 6.16 -12.37 -2.06
C ILE A 121 6.16 -13.86 -2.43
N HIS A 122 7.31 -14.50 -2.42
CA HIS A 122 7.50 -15.90 -2.83
C HIS A 122 7.36 -16.92 -1.68
N ILE A 123 7.05 -16.47 -0.49
CA ILE A 123 6.77 -17.32 0.68
C ILE A 123 5.24 -17.36 0.94
#